data_43fc97a58e2cb5bdfd288aec76616de1
#
_entry.id   43fc97a58e2cb5bdfd288aec76616de1
#
_cell.length_a   1.000
_cell.length_b   1.000
_cell.length_c   1.000
_cell.angle_alpha   90.00
_cell.angle_beta   90.00
_cell.angle_gamma   90.00
#
_symmetry.space_group_name_H-M   'P 1'
#
loop_
_entity.id
_entity.type
_entity.pdbx_description
1 polymer ?
#
loop_
_entity_poly.entity_id
_entity_poly.type
_entity_poly.pdbx_seq_one_letter_code
_entity_poly.pdbx_strand_id
1 'polypeptide(L)'
;MATRIRLQRGGRKGYPFYRIVIADVNAPRDGKFTEKIGTFNPNTNPATVDLDFNRALYWVEVGAQPTDTVRNILKGEGVYMMKHLKGGVKKGAFDEAAAQSKFDAWKENKEKGLNAIAESTEKAKKDAYNKNLEAEKKVNEAIAKKVADNKAEEAAAKAEAEAAKAAEAAAAEAPAEAEAAPVEEAAAPAEEAPKAE
;
A
#
# COMPACT_ATOMS: atom_id res chain seq x y z
N MET A 1 -41.86 11.85 14.26
CA MET A 1 -40.71 12.22 13.40
C MET A 1 -40.15 10.96 12.77
N ALA A 2 -39.87 10.97 11.48
CA ALA A 2 -39.32 9.80 10.80
C ALA A 2 -37.80 9.76 11.01
N THR A 3 -37.32 8.64 11.55
CA THR A 3 -35.93 8.44 11.88
C THR A 3 -35.24 7.62 10.79
N ARG A 4 -34.08 8.08 10.33
CA ARG A 4 -33.24 7.38 9.33
C ARG A 4 -31.92 6.93 9.90
N ILE A 5 -31.47 5.77 9.43
CA ILE A 5 -30.08 5.30 9.59
C ILE A 5 -29.33 5.66 8.32
N ARG A 6 -28.31 6.51 8.43
CA ARG A 6 -27.58 7.03 7.30
C ARG A 6 -26.09 7.18 7.55
N LEU A 7 -25.32 7.39 6.48
CA LEU A 7 -23.91 7.68 6.56
C LEU A 7 -23.69 9.19 6.66
N GLN A 8 -22.96 9.60 7.68
CA GLN A 8 -22.41 10.95 7.83
C GLN A 8 -20.96 10.92 7.35
N ARG A 9 -20.57 11.83 6.45
CA ARG A 9 -19.20 11.88 5.96
C ARG A 9 -18.28 12.55 6.96
N GLY A 10 -17.12 11.94 7.19
CA GLY A 10 -15.97 12.48 7.91
C GLY A 10 -14.69 12.28 7.10
N GLY A 11 -13.53 12.47 7.73
CA GLY A 11 -12.23 12.33 7.09
C GLY A 11 -11.83 13.54 6.24
N ARG A 12 -10.65 13.45 5.60
CA ARG A 12 -10.07 14.51 4.77
C ARG A 12 -10.50 14.41 3.30
N LYS A 13 -10.18 15.44 2.52
CA LYS A 13 -10.37 15.44 1.06
C LYS A 13 -9.56 14.28 0.43
N GLY A 14 -10.21 13.45 -0.40
CA GLY A 14 -9.59 12.29 -1.04
C GLY A 14 -9.56 11.00 -0.21
N TYR A 15 -9.79 11.05 1.11
CA TYR A 15 -9.83 9.87 1.98
C TYR A 15 -11.10 9.88 2.83
N PRO A 16 -12.27 9.48 2.27
CA PRO A 16 -13.55 9.52 2.96
C PRO A 16 -13.61 8.45 4.05
N PHE A 17 -14.19 8.85 5.19
CA PHE A 17 -14.52 7.98 6.30
C PHE A 17 -15.96 8.28 6.72
N TYR A 18 -16.74 7.27 7.01
CA TYR A 18 -18.15 7.45 7.30
C TYR A 18 -18.51 6.98 8.70
N ARG A 19 -19.39 7.76 9.35
CA ARG A 19 -20.06 7.37 10.59
C ARG A 19 -21.46 6.88 10.26
N ILE A 20 -21.86 5.75 10.83
CA ILE A 20 -23.21 5.25 10.72
C ILE A 20 -24.00 5.89 11.86
N VAL A 21 -24.95 6.72 11.52
CA VAL A 21 -25.69 7.53 12.50
C VAL A 21 -27.21 7.41 12.34
N ILE A 22 -27.87 7.60 13.46
CA ILE A 22 -29.33 7.74 13.55
C ILE A 22 -29.62 9.24 13.53
N ALA A 23 -30.42 9.68 12.61
CA ALA A 23 -30.80 11.10 12.51
C ALA A 23 -32.24 11.28 12.01
N ASP A 24 -32.79 12.45 12.24
CA ASP A 24 -34.07 12.83 11.64
C ASP A 24 -33.93 12.94 10.11
N VAL A 25 -35.01 12.61 9.42
CA VAL A 25 -35.10 12.70 7.95
C VAL A 25 -34.75 14.10 7.43
N ASN A 26 -35.21 15.14 8.14
CA ASN A 26 -35.07 16.53 7.74
C ASN A 26 -33.70 17.15 8.11
N ALA A 27 -32.88 16.46 8.94
CA ALA A 27 -31.57 16.97 9.31
C ALA A 27 -30.58 16.92 8.13
N PRO A 28 -29.68 17.92 7.96
CA PRO A 28 -28.65 17.88 6.93
C PRO A 28 -27.71 16.69 7.12
N ARG A 29 -27.05 16.23 6.04
CA ARG A 29 -26.23 15.02 6.02
C ARG A 29 -25.16 15.00 7.14
N ASP A 30 -24.44 16.06 7.30
CA ASP A 30 -23.31 16.18 8.25
C ASP A 30 -23.68 17.00 9.51
N GLY A 31 -24.98 17.21 9.73
CA GLY A 31 -25.53 17.96 10.86
C GLY A 31 -25.73 17.13 12.12
N LYS A 32 -26.64 17.61 12.98
CA LYS A 32 -27.00 16.96 14.24
C LYS A 32 -27.55 15.55 14.00
N PHE A 33 -27.09 14.61 14.78
CA PHE A 33 -27.59 13.22 14.81
C PHE A 33 -28.02 12.86 16.23
N THR A 34 -28.89 11.87 16.36
CA THR A 34 -29.39 11.38 17.64
C THR A 34 -28.39 10.45 18.30
N GLU A 35 -27.87 9.48 17.54
CA GLU A 35 -26.95 8.47 18.03
C GLU A 35 -25.99 8.02 16.91
N LYS A 36 -24.73 7.75 17.28
CA LYS A 36 -23.75 7.09 16.41
C LYS A 36 -23.72 5.61 16.78
N ILE A 37 -23.98 4.73 15.81
CA ILE A 37 -24.00 3.29 16.00
C ILE A 37 -22.81 2.57 15.41
N GLY A 38 -21.94 3.27 14.66
CA GLY A 38 -20.77 2.63 14.11
C GLY A 38 -19.98 3.50 13.17
N THR A 39 -18.99 2.88 12.52
CA THR A 39 -18.14 3.48 11.51
C THR A 39 -18.00 2.59 10.28
N PHE A 40 -17.77 3.19 9.13
CA PHE A 40 -17.56 2.51 7.85
C PHE A 40 -16.38 3.12 7.11
N ASN A 41 -15.39 2.31 6.82
CA ASN A 41 -14.20 2.69 6.06
C ASN A 41 -14.19 1.95 4.71
N PRO A 42 -14.46 2.64 3.59
CA PRO A 42 -14.42 2.03 2.26
C PRO A 42 -13.01 1.95 1.67
N ASN A 43 -12.00 2.57 2.31
CA ASN A 43 -10.64 2.65 1.73
C ASN A 43 -9.83 1.37 1.92
N THR A 44 -10.32 0.45 2.74
CA THR A 44 -9.73 -0.88 2.94
C THR A 44 -10.35 -1.90 1.99
N ASN A 45 -9.61 -2.94 1.62
CA ASN A 45 -10.14 -4.05 0.85
C ASN A 45 -9.82 -5.37 1.59
N PRO A 46 -10.82 -6.04 2.15
CA PRO A 46 -12.25 -5.67 2.21
C PRO A 46 -12.54 -4.42 3.04
N ALA A 47 -13.67 -3.74 2.77
CA ALA A 47 -14.10 -2.56 3.51
C ALA A 47 -14.33 -2.89 5.00
N THR A 48 -13.85 -2.04 5.89
CA THR A 48 -13.95 -2.25 7.34
C THR A 48 -15.23 -1.61 7.87
N VAL A 49 -16.00 -2.40 8.59
CA VAL A 49 -17.22 -1.97 9.30
C VAL A 49 -17.01 -2.22 10.79
N ASP A 50 -17.20 -1.21 11.60
CA ASP A 50 -17.25 -1.30 13.06
C ASP A 50 -18.63 -0.85 13.48
N LEU A 51 -19.45 -1.80 13.98
CA LEU A 51 -20.87 -1.59 14.25
C LEU A 51 -21.25 -2.10 15.63
N ASP A 52 -21.92 -1.26 16.42
CA ASP A 52 -22.64 -1.70 17.61
C ASP A 52 -23.91 -2.49 17.19
N PHE A 53 -23.76 -3.82 17.14
CA PHE A 53 -24.77 -4.73 16.66
C PHE A 53 -26.11 -4.61 17.42
N ASN A 54 -26.03 -4.49 18.75
CA ASN A 54 -27.23 -4.45 19.59
C ASN A 54 -28.01 -3.15 19.39
N ARG A 55 -27.30 -2.04 19.28
CA ARG A 55 -27.94 -0.73 19.03
C ARG A 55 -28.50 -0.66 17.62
N ALA A 56 -27.79 -1.19 16.62
CA ALA A 56 -28.30 -1.28 15.26
C ALA A 56 -29.57 -2.12 15.17
N LEU A 57 -29.60 -3.27 15.83
CA LEU A 57 -30.76 -4.15 15.87
C LEU A 57 -31.96 -3.46 16.54
N TYR A 58 -31.75 -2.81 17.68
CA TYR A 58 -32.78 -2.04 18.37
C TYR A 58 -33.46 -1.01 17.45
N TRP A 59 -32.64 -0.17 16.78
CA TRP A 59 -33.19 0.86 15.91
C TRP A 59 -33.93 0.30 14.69
N VAL A 60 -33.45 -0.82 14.15
CA VAL A 60 -34.14 -1.50 13.05
C VAL A 60 -35.43 -2.17 13.51
N GLU A 61 -35.50 -2.65 14.75
CA GLU A 61 -36.76 -3.19 15.37
C GLU A 61 -37.75 -2.08 15.65
N VAL A 62 -37.34 -0.93 16.16
CA VAL A 62 -38.19 0.26 16.41
C VAL A 62 -38.73 0.86 15.09
N GLY A 63 -38.12 0.52 13.94
CA GLY A 63 -38.62 0.95 12.64
C GLY A 63 -37.84 2.09 11.99
N ALA A 64 -36.65 2.40 12.46
CA ALA A 64 -35.76 3.35 11.77
C ALA A 64 -35.47 2.87 10.34
N GLN A 65 -35.58 3.78 9.35
CA GLN A 65 -35.42 3.46 7.94
C GLN A 65 -33.97 3.66 7.50
N PRO A 66 -33.23 2.60 7.13
CA PRO A 66 -31.88 2.74 6.59
C PRO A 66 -31.90 3.21 5.14
N THR A 67 -30.90 4.00 4.76
CA THR A 67 -30.57 4.25 3.35
C THR A 67 -30.10 2.95 2.69
N ASP A 68 -30.13 2.87 1.36
CA ASP A 68 -29.77 1.63 0.64
C ASP A 68 -28.36 1.15 0.92
N THR A 69 -27.39 2.06 0.97
CA THR A 69 -26.00 1.73 1.33
C THR A 69 -25.91 1.17 2.74
N VAL A 70 -26.55 1.81 3.72
CA VAL A 70 -26.57 1.32 5.11
C VAL A 70 -27.30 -0.01 5.21
N ARG A 71 -28.38 -0.20 4.46
CA ARG A 71 -29.10 -1.48 4.40
C ARG A 71 -28.19 -2.62 3.97
N ASN A 72 -27.34 -2.39 2.96
CA ASN A 72 -26.37 -3.38 2.50
C ASN A 72 -25.31 -3.66 3.56
N ILE A 73 -24.81 -2.64 4.26
CA ILE A 73 -23.87 -2.80 5.38
C ILE A 73 -24.54 -3.62 6.51
N LEU A 74 -25.73 -3.26 6.94
CA LEU A 74 -26.46 -3.98 7.99
C LEU A 74 -26.83 -5.43 7.61
N LYS A 75 -27.10 -5.70 6.33
CA LYS A 75 -27.25 -7.07 5.83
C LYS A 75 -25.92 -7.82 5.94
N GLY A 76 -24.86 -7.15 5.56
CA GLY A 76 -23.51 -7.64 5.66
C GLY A 76 -23.12 -8.02 7.09
N GLU A 77 -23.47 -7.26 8.09
CA GLU A 77 -23.23 -7.55 9.52
C GLU A 77 -24.25 -8.51 10.15
N GLY A 78 -25.30 -8.90 9.44
CA GLY A 78 -26.28 -9.87 9.90
C GLY A 78 -27.41 -9.28 10.75
N VAL A 79 -27.53 -7.96 10.88
CA VAL A 79 -28.60 -7.33 11.65
C VAL A 79 -29.99 -7.72 11.14
N TYR A 80 -30.17 -7.77 9.83
CA TYR A 80 -31.44 -8.21 9.24
C TYR A 80 -31.69 -9.70 9.41
N MET A 81 -30.63 -10.53 9.41
CA MET A 81 -30.74 -11.96 9.69
C MET A 81 -31.25 -12.18 11.12
N MET A 82 -30.65 -11.50 12.11
CA MET A 82 -31.08 -11.58 13.50
C MET A 82 -32.50 -11.06 13.69
N LYS A 83 -32.86 -9.93 13.05
CA LYS A 83 -34.25 -9.44 13.05
C LYS A 83 -35.24 -10.48 12.52
N HIS A 84 -34.90 -11.17 11.43
CA HIS A 84 -35.73 -12.22 10.84
C HIS A 84 -35.89 -13.40 11.81
N LEU A 85 -34.77 -13.86 12.39
CA LEU A 85 -34.78 -14.97 13.36
C LEU A 85 -35.62 -14.63 14.62
N LYS A 86 -35.43 -13.44 15.20
CA LYS A 86 -36.30 -12.97 16.31
C LYS A 86 -37.75 -12.88 15.90
N GLY A 87 -38.05 -12.49 14.68
CA GLY A 87 -39.42 -12.51 14.13
C GLY A 87 -40.00 -13.92 14.05
N GLY A 88 -39.17 -14.93 13.74
CA GLY A 88 -39.53 -16.35 13.74
C GLY A 88 -39.85 -16.87 15.16
N VAL A 89 -39.00 -16.51 16.14
CA VAL A 89 -39.25 -16.84 17.57
C VAL A 89 -40.58 -16.23 18.05
N LYS A 90 -40.83 -14.96 17.76
CA LYS A 90 -42.10 -14.28 18.11
C LYS A 90 -43.32 -14.96 17.49
N LYS A 91 -43.17 -15.61 16.33
CA LYS A 91 -44.23 -16.37 15.65
C LYS A 91 -44.32 -17.84 16.10
N GLY A 92 -43.44 -18.29 16.98
CA GLY A 92 -43.41 -19.68 17.46
C GLY A 92 -42.86 -20.71 16.46
N ALA A 93 -42.10 -20.25 15.44
CA ALA A 93 -41.57 -21.16 14.43
C ALA A 93 -40.39 -22.00 14.95
N PHE A 94 -39.61 -21.47 15.91
CA PHE A 94 -38.46 -22.13 16.54
C PHE A 94 -38.08 -21.39 17.83
N ASP A 95 -37.27 -22.04 18.66
CA ASP A 95 -36.81 -21.51 19.95
C ASP A 95 -35.64 -20.51 19.76
N GLU A 96 -35.39 -19.69 20.79
CA GLU A 96 -34.34 -18.70 20.81
C GLU A 96 -32.94 -19.32 20.67
N ALA A 97 -32.72 -20.48 21.30
CA ALA A 97 -31.46 -21.23 21.16
C ALA A 97 -31.19 -21.68 19.70
N ALA A 98 -32.27 -22.14 19.01
CA ALA A 98 -32.18 -22.49 17.60
C ALA A 98 -31.94 -21.26 16.69
N ALA A 99 -32.48 -20.09 17.07
CA ALA A 99 -32.20 -18.83 16.36
C ALA A 99 -30.72 -18.43 16.47
N GLN A 100 -30.16 -18.50 17.68
CA GLN A 100 -28.74 -18.20 17.91
C GLN A 100 -27.84 -19.16 17.13
N SER A 101 -28.07 -20.47 17.21
CA SER A 101 -27.27 -21.46 16.44
C SER A 101 -27.29 -21.19 14.94
N LYS A 102 -28.46 -20.82 14.38
CA LYS A 102 -28.56 -20.45 12.95
C LYS A 102 -27.80 -19.17 12.62
N PHE A 103 -27.80 -18.21 13.53
CA PHE A 103 -27.06 -16.96 13.36
C PHE A 103 -25.54 -17.19 13.40
N ASP A 104 -25.07 -18.01 14.36
CA ASP A 104 -23.66 -18.33 14.51
C ASP A 104 -23.14 -19.11 13.30
N ALA A 105 -23.88 -20.09 12.81
CA ALA A 105 -23.53 -20.81 11.60
C ALA A 105 -23.46 -19.88 10.36
N TRP A 106 -24.36 -18.92 10.26
CA TRP A 106 -24.32 -17.92 9.19
C TRP A 106 -23.08 -17.01 9.33
N LYS A 107 -22.75 -16.57 10.55
CA LYS A 107 -21.59 -15.74 10.84
C LYS A 107 -20.29 -16.42 10.48
N GLU A 108 -20.11 -17.68 10.88
CA GLU A 108 -18.92 -18.48 10.51
C GLU A 108 -18.75 -18.61 9.00
N ASN A 109 -19.83 -18.92 8.27
CA ASN A 109 -19.79 -19.04 6.82
C ASN A 109 -19.37 -17.73 6.15
N LYS A 110 -19.83 -16.60 6.70
CA LYS A 110 -19.47 -15.30 6.20
C LYS A 110 -18.01 -14.93 6.51
N GLU A 111 -17.53 -15.21 7.71
CA GLU A 111 -16.13 -15.00 8.11
C GLU A 111 -15.18 -15.82 7.23
N LYS A 112 -15.52 -17.08 6.94
CA LYS A 112 -14.77 -17.92 5.98
C LYS A 112 -14.69 -17.27 4.59
N GLY A 113 -15.82 -16.72 4.11
CA GLY A 113 -15.86 -16.01 2.82
C GLY A 113 -15.01 -14.73 2.83
N LEU A 114 -15.06 -13.93 3.88
CA LEU A 114 -14.25 -12.72 4.02
C LEU A 114 -12.74 -13.03 4.11
N ASN A 115 -12.37 -14.06 4.88
CA ASN A 115 -10.99 -14.50 4.99
C ASN A 115 -10.44 -15.01 3.65
N ALA A 116 -11.22 -15.78 2.89
CA ALA A 116 -10.85 -16.22 1.56
C ALA A 116 -10.63 -15.05 0.58
N ILE A 117 -11.47 -14.00 0.63
CA ILE A 117 -11.30 -12.79 -0.15
C ILE A 117 -10.03 -12.03 0.30
N ALA A 118 -9.80 -11.88 1.61
CA ALA A 118 -8.62 -11.23 2.15
C ALA A 118 -7.34 -11.94 1.69
N GLU A 119 -7.27 -13.26 1.83
CA GLU A 119 -6.14 -14.07 1.37
C GLU A 119 -5.90 -13.95 -0.14
N SER A 120 -6.96 -13.99 -0.95
CA SER A 120 -6.84 -13.84 -2.41
C SER A 120 -6.31 -12.47 -2.80
N THR A 121 -6.74 -11.41 -2.11
CA THR A 121 -6.26 -10.05 -2.35
C THR A 121 -4.81 -9.86 -1.92
N GLU A 122 -4.39 -10.48 -0.82
CA GLU A 122 -2.99 -10.47 -0.39
C GLU A 122 -2.08 -11.24 -1.35
N LYS A 123 -2.52 -12.43 -1.80
CA LYS A 123 -1.79 -13.20 -2.81
C LYS A 123 -1.62 -12.40 -4.09
N ALA A 124 -2.71 -11.79 -4.59
CA ALA A 124 -2.66 -10.96 -5.79
C ALA A 124 -1.70 -9.76 -5.65
N LYS A 125 -1.65 -9.12 -4.46
CA LYS A 125 -0.70 -8.04 -4.18
C LYS A 125 0.75 -8.52 -4.16
N LYS A 126 1.01 -9.67 -3.54
CA LYS A 126 2.36 -10.29 -3.50
C LYS A 126 2.82 -10.68 -4.90
N ASP A 127 1.95 -11.29 -5.70
CA ASP A 127 2.25 -11.67 -7.08
C ASP A 127 2.52 -10.46 -7.97
N ALA A 128 1.74 -9.39 -7.82
CA ALA A 128 1.97 -8.14 -8.53
C ALA A 128 3.31 -7.50 -8.12
N TYR A 129 3.62 -7.49 -6.83
CA TYR A 129 4.90 -6.99 -6.33
C TYR A 129 6.09 -7.80 -6.87
N ASN A 130 6.01 -9.13 -6.84
CA ASN A 130 7.06 -10.01 -7.36
C ASN A 130 7.27 -9.81 -8.87
N LYS A 131 6.19 -9.68 -9.65
CA LYS A 131 6.27 -9.37 -11.08
C LYS A 131 6.95 -8.04 -11.37
N ASN A 132 6.64 -7.01 -10.59
CA ASN A 132 7.28 -5.71 -10.73
C ASN A 132 8.77 -5.79 -10.38
N LEU A 133 9.11 -6.49 -9.30
CA LEU A 133 10.49 -6.69 -8.88
C LEU A 133 11.32 -7.47 -9.91
N GLU A 134 10.74 -8.47 -10.56
CA GLU A 134 11.37 -9.19 -11.68
C GLU A 134 11.56 -8.30 -12.91
N ALA A 135 10.56 -7.47 -13.22
CA ALA A 135 10.67 -6.51 -14.30
C ALA A 135 11.77 -5.47 -14.04
N GLU A 136 11.82 -4.95 -12.82
CA GLU A 136 12.87 -4.01 -12.39
C GLU A 136 14.27 -4.65 -12.46
N LYS A 137 14.43 -5.90 -12.02
CA LYS A 137 15.71 -6.63 -12.14
C LYS A 137 16.16 -6.74 -13.58
N LYS A 138 15.26 -7.11 -14.51
CA LYS A 138 15.59 -7.19 -15.94
C LYS A 138 16.01 -5.84 -16.53
N VAL A 139 15.32 -4.76 -16.15
CA VAL A 139 15.67 -3.41 -16.58
C VAL A 139 17.03 -3.00 -16.01
N ASN A 140 17.28 -3.25 -14.73
CA ASN A 140 18.54 -2.94 -14.09
C ASN A 140 19.72 -3.74 -14.70
N GLU A 141 19.53 -5.01 -15.01
CA GLU A 141 20.52 -5.81 -15.73
C GLU A 141 20.81 -5.27 -17.14
N ALA A 142 19.77 -4.84 -17.86
CA ALA A 142 19.94 -4.22 -19.17
C ALA A 142 20.67 -2.87 -19.09
N ILE A 143 20.39 -2.07 -18.08
CA ILE A 143 21.09 -0.81 -17.83
C ILE A 143 22.53 -1.09 -17.43
N ALA A 144 22.78 -2.05 -16.54
CA ALA A 144 24.13 -2.42 -16.11
C ALA A 144 25.01 -2.87 -17.31
N LYS A 145 24.44 -3.67 -18.23
CA LYS A 145 25.12 -4.04 -19.47
C LYS A 145 25.46 -2.83 -20.32
N LYS A 146 24.50 -1.95 -20.57
CA LYS A 146 24.75 -0.71 -21.33
C LYS A 146 25.82 0.18 -20.70
N VAL A 147 25.80 0.32 -19.38
CA VAL A 147 26.82 1.11 -18.66
C VAL A 147 28.21 0.43 -18.76
N ALA A 148 28.24 -0.91 -18.68
CA ALA A 148 29.51 -1.64 -18.85
C ALA A 148 30.05 -1.48 -20.28
N ASP A 149 29.20 -1.59 -21.30
CA ASP A 149 29.56 -1.42 -22.70
C ASP A 149 30.06 0.01 -22.97
N ASN A 150 29.33 1.03 -22.52
CA ASN A 150 29.77 2.43 -22.65
C ASN A 150 31.08 2.70 -21.91
N LYS A 151 31.28 2.11 -20.74
CA LYS A 151 32.53 2.26 -19.98
C LYS A 151 33.72 1.55 -20.68
N ALA A 152 33.44 0.42 -21.34
CA ALA A 152 34.44 -0.27 -22.15
C ALA A 152 34.82 0.55 -23.41
N GLU A 153 33.85 1.16 -24.08
CA GLU A 153 34.05 2.05 -25.21
C GLU A 153 34.85 3.31 -24.81
N GLU A 154 34.48 3.93 -23.67
CA GLU A 154 35.23 5.08 -23.14
C GLU A 154 36.69 4.72 -22.75
N ALA A 155 36.87 3.52 -22.18
CA ALA A 155 38.22 3.04 -21.84
C ALA A 155 39.04 2.74 -23.11
N ALA A 156 38.44 2.17 -24.14
CA ALA A 156 39.09 1.95 -25.43
C ALA A 156 39.44 3.27 -26.13
N ALA A 157 38.52 4.24 -26.15
CA ALA A 157 38.78 5.57 -26.72
C ALA A 157 39.88 6.34 -25.97
N LYS A 158 39.96 6.20 -24.65
CA LYS A 158 41.05 6.77 -23.85
C LYS A 158 42.40 6.10 -24.14
N ALA A 159 42.38 4.77 -24.26
CA ALA A 159 43.59 4.03 -24.61
C ALA A 159 44.11 4.37 -26.02
N GLU A 160 43.22 4.54 -27.01
CA GLU A 160 43.57 5.01 -28.34
C GLU A 160 44.11 6.46 -28.35
N ALA A 161 43.50 7.34 -27.55
CA ALA A 161 43.97 8.72 -27.41
C ALA A 161 45.32 8.82 -26.68
N GLU A 162 45.60 7.96 -25.72
CA GLU A 162 46.90 7.85 -25.06
C GLU A 162 47.94 7.24 -26.00
N ALA A 163 47.58 6.21 -26.75
CA ALA A 163 48.46 5.62 -27.76
C ALA A 163 48.80 6.61 -28.89
N ALA A 164 47.84 7.41 -29.36
CA ALA A 164 48.04 8.46 -30.32
C ALA A 164 48.98 9.58 -29.79
N LYS A 165 48.79 10.00 -28.53
CA LYS A 165 49.69 10.95 -27.86
C LYS A 165 51.09 10.40 -27.63
N ALA A 166 51.23 9.12 -27.29
CA ALA A 166 52.53 8.48 -27.15
C ALA A 166 53.26 8.34 -28.51
N ALA A 167 52.51 8.06 -29.59
CA ALA A 167 53.09 8.02 -30.96
C ALA A 167 53.50 9.42 -31.45
N GLU A 168 52.77 10.47 -31.12
CA GLU A 168 53.06 11.85 -31.43
C GLU A 168 54.30 12.35 -30.63
N ALA A 169 54.38 11.96 -29.33
CA ALA A 169 55.55 12.23 -28.49
C ALA A 169 56.85 11.50 -29.00
N ALA A 170 56.70 10.24 -29.43
CA ALA A 170 57.81 9.48 -30.02
C ALA A 170 58.23 10.00 -31.39
N ALA A 171 57.32 10.62 -32.16
CA ALA A 171 57.64 11.28 -33.43
C ALA A 171 58.30 12.65 -33.24
N ALA A 172 58.13 13.29 -32.07
CA ALA A 172 58.74 14.58 -31.72
C ALA A 172 60.15 14.43 -31.09
N GLU A 173 60.53 13.19 -30.70
CA GLU A 173 61.84 12.92 -30.03
C GLU A 173 62.92 12.32 -30.88
N ALA A 174 62.85 12.50 -32.22
CA ALA A 174 63.98 12.22 -33.13
C ALA A 174 64.08 13.39 -34.12
N PRO A 175 65.14 14.25 -34.14
CA PRO A 175 66.48 13.95 -33.70
C PRO A 175 67.21 15.12 -32.95
N ALA A 176 67.82 14.83 -31.83
CA ALA A 176 69.01 15.63 -31.41
C ALA A 176 69.87 14.80 -30.44
N GLU A 177 70.56 13.84 -31.05
CA GLU A 177 71.76 13.29 -30.42
C GLU A 177 72.96 14.06 -31.01
N ALA A 178 73.48 14.97 -30.20
CA ALA A 178 74.88 15.32 -30.16
C ALA A 178 75.14 16.34 -29.03
N GLU A 179 76.02 15.91 -28.14
CA GLU A 179 76.98 16.68 -27.36
C GLU A 179 76.71 16.88 -25.84
N ALA A 180 77.66 16.24 -25.17
CA ALA A 180 78.26 16.57 -23.87
C ALA A 180 77.65 16.07 -22.58
N ALA A 181 78.21 15.00 -22.06
CA ALA A 181 78.42 14.68 -20.66
C ALA A 181 79.49 15.58 -20.02
N PRO A 182 79.82 15.46 -18.72
CA PRO A 182 79.12 15.18 -17.48
C PRO A 182 79.39 16.26 -16.41
N VAL A 183 78.88 16.13 -15.18
CA VAL A 183 79.52 16.38 -13.86
C VAL A 183 78.45 16.39 -12.80
N GLU A 184 78.38 15.34 -11.99
CA GLU A 184 78.63 15.24 -10.55
C GLU A 184 77.87 16.24 -9.66
N GLU A 185 77.08 15.85 -8.73
CA GLU A 185 77.30 15.50 -7.31
C GLU A 185 76.08 15.71 -6.45
N ALA A 186 75.74 14.65 -5.74
CA ALA A 186 75.40 14.55 -4.32
C ALA A 186 74.18 15.15 -3.71
N ALA A 187 73.59 14.28 -2.98
CA ALA A 187 72.95 14.38 -1.64
C ALA A 187 71.43 14.25 -1.56
N ALA A 188 71.06 13.08 -1.16
CA ALA A 188 69.92 12.84 -0.29
C ALA A 188 70.19 13.41 1.11
N PRO A 189 69.31 13.42 2.12
CA PRO A 189 68.06 12.65 2.30
C PRO A 189 66.96 13.34 3.15
N ALA A 190 65.99 12.57 3.50
CA ALA A 190 65.12 12.59 4.73
C ALA A 190 63.80 13.32 4.64
N GLU A 191 62.73 12.52 4.76
CA GLU A 191 61.91 12.25 5.97
C GLU A 191 60.88 13.37 6.23
N GLU A 192 59.63 13.12 6.27
CA GLU A 192 58.81 12.51 7.31
C GLU A 192 57.31 12.65 6.96
N ALA A 193 56.57 11.58 7.06
CA ALA A 193 55.14 11.61 7.37
C ALA A 193 55.02 11.98 8.86
N PRO A 194 53.92 12.33 9.48
CA PRO A 194 52.59 11.68 9.38
C PRO A 194 51.36 12.49 9.76
N LYS A 195 50.20 11.83 9.64
CA LYS A 195 48.99 11.82 10.51
C LYS A 195 48.03 13.00 10.55
N ALA A 196 46.84 12.63 10.21
CA ALA A 196 45.61 12.50 11.00
C ALA A 196 44.95 13.79 11.54
N GLU A 197 43.77 14.10 11.12
CA GLU A 197 42.50 13.95 11.84
C GLU A 197 41.34 13.90 10.87
#